data_3a73569830496cc31986a13d3c1b7b74
#
_entry.id   3a73569830496cc31986a13d3c1b7b74
#
_cell.length_a   1.000
_cell.length_b   1.000
_cell.length_c   1.000
_cell.angle_alpha   90.00
_cell.angle_beta   90.00
_cell.angle_gamma   90.00
#
_symmetry.space_group_name_H-M   'P 1'
#
loop_
_entity.id
_entity.type
_entity.pdbx_description
1 polymer ?
#
loop_
_entity_poly.entity_id
_entity_poly.type
_entity_poly.pdbx_seq_one_letter_code
_entity_poly.pdbx_strand_id
1 'polypeptide(L)'
;MSFSSFELLDQSKPILVFGRDGQVGKALQACFKDIKIPVVFLGRADCDLADEASINQVLNQYQPQVIINAAAYTAVDNAEGQPELAFSVNRHAPKVMAHYIANLSHGIFVHYSTDYVFADTKKTAYLETDVTGPVDQLSIYGKSKLAGEEAIEEIFNLAQDSGHASYQDKFSRYFILRTSWVYGDGGNFIRTMLRLAGERDQLKVVADQVGVPTSSQWLAEVGIQMAGSRVESGIYHAVPDGETSWHGLAVFAIETAASAGEGVEVKSENILPIPATDYPLPAKRPYNSRMSNQKLKLALSEMAFTNRYPHWQEQVEAYVKDYVSSSLKS
;
A
#
# COMPACT_ATOMS: atom_id res chain seq x y z
N MET A 1 5.99 -16.32 13.93
CA MET A 1 6.53 -16.11 12.56
C MET A 1 8.02 -16.37 12.59
N SER A 2 8.57 -17.25 11.74
CA SER A 2 10.02 -17.45 11.61
C SER A 2 10.55 -16.44 10.59
N PHE A 3 11.39 -15.51 11.00
CA PHE A 3 11.96 -14.45 10.17
C PHE A 3 13.42 -14.81 9.80
N SER A 4 13.61 -15.91 9.08
CA SER A 4 14.93 -16.49 8.79
C SER A 4 15.89 -15.56 8.01
N SER A 5 15.40 -14.50 7.38
CA SER A 5 16.26 -13.56 6.63
C SER A 5 16.67 -12.33 7.45
N PHE A 6 15.98 -12.03 8.55
CA PHE A 6 16.48 -11.02 9.51
C PHE A 6 17.71 -11.54 10.30
N GLU A 7 17.98 -12.86 10.26
CA GLU A 7 19.19 -13.44 10.87
C GLU A 7 20.51 -12.97 10.23
N LEU A 8 20.45 -12.49 8.96
CA LEU A 8 21.61 -11.96 8.24
C LEU A 8 21.83 -10.46 8.49
N LEU A 9 20.88 -9.79 9.16
CA LEU A 9 20.94 -8.37 9.46
C LEU A 9 21.55 -8.14 10.85
N ASP A 10 22.18 -6.99 11.01
CA ASP A 10 22.64 -6.54 12.32
C ASP A 10 21.42 -6.16 13.19
N GLN A 11 21.05 -7.05 14.10
CA GLN A 11 19.89 -6.89 14.97
C GLN A 11 20.03 -5.72 15.97
N SER A 12 21.19 -5.09 16.07
CA SER A 12 21.37 -3.86 16.85
C SER A 12 20.83 -2.63 16.13
N LYS A 13 20.64 -2.71 14.80
CA LYS A 13 20.11 -1.63 13.96
C LYS A 13 18.60 -1.73 13.83
N PRO A 14 17.86 -0.60 13.99
CA PRO A 14 16.41 -0.64 13.90
C PRO A 14 15.92 -0.82 12.46
N ILE A 15 14.74 -1.43 12.32
CA ILE A 15 13.90 -1.26 11.13
C ILE A 15 13.33 0.15 11.18
N LEU A 16 13.45 0.91 10.08
CA LEU A 16 12.91 2.24 9.98
C LEU A 16 11.62 2.23 9.16
N VAL A 17 10.51 2.66 9.76
CA VAL A 17 9.19 2.69 9.12
C VAL A 17 8.74 4.13 8.95
N PHE A 18 8.59 4.59 7.70
CA PHE A 18 8.02 5.89 7.38
C PHE A 18 6.51 5.77 7.19
N GLY A 19 5.75 6.79 7.61
CA GLY A 19 4.30 6.82 7.47
C GLY A 19 3.54 6.28 8.68
N ARG A 20 4.10 6.43 9.91
CA ARG A 20 3.55 5.98 11.19
C ARG A 20 2.04 6.22 11.34
N ASP A 21 1.56 7.39 10.93
CA ASP A 21 0.20 7.85 11.21
C ASP A 21 -0.82 7.41 10.13
N GLY A 22 -0.34 6.84 9.02
CA GLY A 22 -1.17 6.29 7.94
C GLY A 22 -1.76 4.92 8.27
N GLN A 23 -2.73 4.46 7.47
CA GLN A 23 -3.41 3.17 7.70
C GLN A 23 -2.43 1.99 7.75
N VAL A 24 -1.53 1.90 6.77
CA VAL A 24 -0.50 0.83 6.72
C VAL A 24 0.52 1.00 7.85
N GLY A 25 0.94 2.23 8.17
CA GLY A 25 1.85 2.51 9.27
C GLY A 25 1.31 2.08 10.63
N LYS A 26 0.03 2.33 10.90
CA LYS A 26 -0.66 1.86 12.12
C LYS A 26 -0.75 0.34 12.17
N ALA A 27 -1.04 -0.31 11.05
CA ALA A 27 -1.07 -1.76 10.96
C ALA A 27 0.34 -2.36 11.19
N LEU A 28 1.39 -1.75 10.62
CA LEU A 28 2.78 -2.15 10.89
C LEU A 28 3.14 -2.05 12.38
N GLN A 29 2.71 -0.98 13.07
CA GLN A 29 2.91 -0.86 14.52
C GLN A 29 2.27 -2.02 15.28
N ALA A 30 1.04 -2.42 14.90
CA ALA A 30 0.36 -3.55 15.50
C ALA A 30 1.10 -4.88 15.22
N CYS A 31 1.56 -5.10 13.99
CA CYS A 31 2.31 -6.30 13.60
C CYS A 31 3.66 -6.43 14.32
N PHE A 32 4.35 -5.31 14.52
CA PHE A 32 5.67 -5.32 15.17
C PHE A 32 5.62 -5.39 16.70
N LYS A 33 4.44 -5.24 17.33
CA LYS A 33 4.30 -5.20 18.78
C LYS A 33 4.90 -6.42 19.51
N ASP A 34 4.78 -7.59 18.89
CA ASP A 34 5.25 -8.85 19.46
C ASP A 34 6.58 -9.34 18.86
N ILE A 35 7.21 -8.53 18.00
CA ILE A 35 8.48 -8.86 17.34
C ILE A 35 9.64 -8.22 18.12
N LYS A 36 10.62 -9.04 18.52
CA LYS A 36 11.78 -8.59 19.31
C LYS A 36 12.91 -7.97 18.46
N ILE A 37 12.56 -7.17 17.46
CA ILE A 37 13.51 -6.42 16.63
C ILE A 37 13.29 -4.95 16.92
N PRO A 38 14.33 -4.12 17.12
CA PRO A 38 14.15 -2.68 17.26
C PRO A 38 13.49 -2.09 16.02
N VAL A 39 12.39 -1.34 16.22
CA VAL A 39 11.66 -0.66 15.13
C VAL A 39 11.43 0.79 15.51
N VAL A 40 11.72 1.70 14.60
CA VAL A 40 11.44 3.13 14.75
C VAL A 40 10.39 3.55 13.74
N PHE A 41 9.30 4.10 14.21
CA PHE A 41 8.20 4.59 13.39
C PHE A 41 8.25 6.11 13.30
N LEU A 42 8.33 6.63 12.07
CA LEU A 42 8.44 8.05 11.77
C LEU A 42 7.16 8.59 11.12
N GLY A 43 6.59 9.62 11.72
CA GLY A 43 5.53 10.43 11.15
C GLY A 43 6.08 11.73 10.53
N ARG A 44 5.18 12.57 10.04
CA ARG A 44 5.56 13.85 9.40
C ARG A 44 6.30 14.80 10.35
N ALA A 45 5.98 14.76 11.65
CA ALA A 45 6.66 15.60 12.64
C ALA A 45 8.10 15.13 12.94
N ASP A 46 8.42 13.87 12.66
CA ASP A 46 9.73 13.28 12.92
C ASP A 46 10.65 13.38 11.69
N CYS A 47 10.07 13.38 10.47
CA CYS A 47 10.78 13.48 9.19
C CYS A 47 9.87 14.08 8.12
N ASP A 48 10.26 15.24 7.59
CA ASP A 48 9.60 15.82 6.41
C ASP A 48 10.13 15.16 5.14
N LEU A 49 9.28 14.39 4.48
CA LEU A 49 9.65 13.70 3.23
C LEU A 49 9.74 14.63 2.01
N ALA A 50 9.32 15.88 2.12
CA ALA A 50 9.54 16.88 1.09
C ALA A 50 10.94 17.51 1.19
N ASP A 51 11.65 17.29 2.29
CA ASP A 51 13.00 17.81 2.55
C ASP A 51 14.02 16.66 2.59
N GLU A 52 14.91 16.63 1.60
CA GLU A 52 16.00 15.63 1.52
C GLU A 52 16.95 15.69 2.72
N ALA A 53 17.21 16.88 3.26
CA ALA A 53 18.08 17.04 4.43
C ALA A 53 17.47 16.36 5.66
N SER A 54 16.15 16.49 5.85
CA SER A 54 15.40 15.80 6.91
C SER A 54 15.49 14.28 6.78
N ILE A 55 15.35 13.74 5.55
CA ILE A 55 15.48 12.31 5.29
C ILE A 55 16.91 11.83 5.61
N ASN A 56 17.93 12.52 5.09
CA ASN A 56 19.32 12.17 5.33
C ASN A 56 19.70 12.23 6.82
N GLN A 57 19.15 13.19 7.58
CA GLN A 57 19.36 13.29 9.01
C GLN A 57 18.89 12.03 9.74
N VAL A 58 17.67 11.54 9.50
CA VAL A 58 17.16 10.34 10.16
C VAL A 58 17.87 9.08 9.69
N LEU A 59 18.25 8.96 8.42
CA LEU A 59 19.03 7.84 7.90
C LEU A 59 20.42 7.77 8.57
N ASN A 60 21.09 8.90 8.73
CA ASN A 60 22.38 8.99 9.41
C ASN A 60 22.26 8.70 10.92
N GLN A 61 21.19 9.15 11.56
CA GLN A 61 20.93 8.93 12.99
C GLN A 61 20.69 7.47 13.31
N TYR A 62 19.84 6.80 12.56
CA TYR A 62 19.39 5.43 12.86
C TYR A 62 20.20 4.35 12.15
N GLN A 63 20.87 4.67 11.06
CA GLN A 63 21.64 3.74 10.22
C GLN A 63 20.93 2.41 9.93
N PRO A 64 19.66 2.44 9.46
CA PRO A 64 18.84 1.25 9.30
C PRO A 64 19.40 0.32 8.22
N GLN A 65 19.22 -0.98 8.38
CA GLN A 65 19.40 -1.96 7.31
C GLN A 65 18.08 -2.33 6.61
N VAL A 66 16.95 -2.02 7.23
CA VAL A 66 15.63 -2.22 6.65
C VAL A 66 14.86 -0.90 6.70
N ILE A 67 14.34 -0.49 5.56
CA ILE A 67 13.40 0.63 5.44
C ILE A 67 12.08 0.09 4.90
N ILE A 68 10.98 0.40 5.60
CA ILE A 68 9.61 0.17 5.11
C ILE A 68 8.97 1.54 4.89
N ASN A 69 8.81 1.93 3.64
CA ASN A 69 8.19 3.20 3.29
C ASN A 69 6.69 3.03 3.02
N ALA A 70 5.89 3.23 4.07
CA ALA A 70 4.42 3.30 4.01
C ALA A 70 3.90 4.74 3.93
N ALA A 71 4.79 5.73 3.77
CA ALA A 71 4.42 7.12 3.57
C ALA A 71 4.24 7.43 2.08
N ALA A 72 3.26 8.28 1.79
CA ALA A 72 3.02 8.83 0.47
C ALA A 72 2.17 10.10 0.57
N TYR A 73 2.23 10.94 -0.45
CA TYR A 73 1.22 11.95 -0.71
C TYR A 73 0.03 11.27 -1.38
N THR A 74 -1.02 10.98 -0.62
CA THR A 74 -2.18 10.17 -1.06
C THR A 74 -3.45 10.98 -1.33
N ALA A 75 -3.41 12.31 -1.15
CA ALA A 75 -4.53 13.19 -1.45
C ALA A 75 -4.65 13.39 -2.98
N VAL A 76 -5.24 12.39 -3.66
CA VAL A 76 -5.25 12.25 -5.12
C VAL A 76 -5.76 13.50 -5.84
N ASP A 77 -6.87 14.10 -5.35
CA ASP A 77 -7.44 15.30 -5.94
C ASP A 77 -6.59 16.55 -5.67
N ASN A 78 -6.03 16.67 -4.47
CA ASN A 78 -5.16 17.78 -4.12
C ASN A 78 -3.83 17.73 -4.88
N ALA A 79 -3.38 16.54 -5.29
CA ALA A 79 -2.15 16.38 -6.07
C ALA A 79 -2.20 17.13 -7.39
N GLU A 80 -3.38 17.24 -8.02
CA GLU A 80 -3.54 17.98 -9.27
C GLU A 80 -3.17 19.47 -9.13
N GLY A 81 -3.38 20.06 -7.95
CA GLY A 81 -2.97 21.43 -7.62
C GLY A 81 -1.61 21.56 -6.92
N GLN A 82 -0.97 20.44 -6.56
CA GLN A 82 0.27 20.42 -5.78
C GLN A 82 1.29 19.40 -6.34
N PRO A 83 1.60 19.46 -7.65
CA PRO A 83 2.45 18.46 -8.30
C PRO A 83 3.86 18.39 -7.68
N GLU A 84 4.49 19.54 -7.37
CA GLU A 84 5.82 19.57 -6.80
C GLU A 84 5.88 18.81 -5.46
N LEU A 85 4.89 19.03 -4.58
CA LEU A 85 4.83 18.32 -3.30
C LEU A 85 4.57 16.82 -3.49
N ALA A 86 3.67 16.45 -4.42
CA ALA A 86 3.42 15.06 -4.73
C ALA A 86 4.70 14.35 -5.25
N PHE A 87 5.47 14.97 -6.13
CA PHE A 87 6.73 14.41 -6.63
C PHE A 87 7.85 14.41 -5.57
N SER A 88 7.92 15.42 -4.71
CA SER A 88 8.89 15.42 -3.60
C SER A 88 8.68 14.23 -2.68
N VAL A 89 7.43 13.97 -2.26
CA VAL A 89 7.11 12.89 -1.34
C VAL A 89 7.10 11.51 -2.01
N ASN A 90 6.56 11.41 -3.25
CA ASN A 90 6.32 10.11 -3.89
C ASN A 90 7.46 9.65 -4.81
N ARG A 91 8.37 10.55 -5.23
CA ARG A 91 9.53 10.24 -6.08
C ARG A 91 10.84 10.51 -5.36
N HIS A 92 11.07 11.76 -4.89
CA HIS A 92 12.38 12.12 -4.33
C HIS A 92 12.67 11.41 -3.02
N ALA A 93 11.73 11.35 -2.09
CA ALA A 93 11.93 10.65 -0.82
C ALA A 93 12.27 9.16 -1.01
N PRO A 94 11.49 8.35 -1.76
CA PRO A 94 11.88 6.96 -2.01
C PRO A 94 13.18 6.81 -2.80
N LYS A 95 13.54 7.75 -3.69
CA LYS A 95 14.85 7.77 -4.36
C LYS A 95 16.00 7.89 -3.35
N VAL A 96 15.93 8.81 -2.39
CA VAL A 96 16.94 8.99 -1.33
C VAL A 96 17.05 7.73 -0.47
N MET A 97 15.92 7.16 -0.06
CA MET A 97 15.90 5.92 0.74
C MET A 97 16.49 4.73 -0.03
N ALA A 98 16.13 4.58 -1.32
CA ALA A 98 16.66 3.54 -2.19
C ALA A 98 18.18 3.68 -2.37
N HIS A 99 18.68 4.90 -2.58
CA HIS A 99 20.12 5.18 -2.71
C HIS A 99 20.86 4.80 -1.43
N TYR A 100 20.32 5.13 -0.26
CA TYR A 100 20.90 4.75 1.01
C TYR A 100 21.01 3.22 1.15
N ILE A 101 19.92 2.49 0.93
CA ILE A 101 19.87 1.03 1.07
C ILE A 101 20.76 0.32 0.02
N ALA A 102 20.74 0.78 -1.24
CA ALA A 102 21.53 0.17 -2.33
C ALA A 102 23.05 0.26 -2.08
N ASN A 103 23.51 1.23 -1.28
CA ASN A 103 24.92 1.37 -0.90
C ASN A 103 25.36 0.49 0.28
N LEU A 104 24.42 -0.20 0.96
CA LEU A 104 24.76 -1.15 2.01
C LEU A 104 25.20 -2.50 1.41
N SER A 105 25.97 -3.28 2.18
CA SER A 105 26.29 -4.68 1.82
C SER A 105 25.03 -5.56 1.89
N HIS A 106 24.22 -5.34 2.91
CA HIS A 106 22.96 -6.04 3.15
C HIS A 106 21.93 -5.03 3.58
N GLY A 107 20.99 -4.73 2.69
CA GLY A 107 19.93 -3.76 2.93
C GLY A 107 18.61 -4.20 2.32
N ILE A 108 17.49 -3.78 2.91
CA ILE A 108 16.16 -4.13 2.43
C ILE A 108 15.30 -2.88 2.36
N PHE A 109 14.73 -2.62 1.21
CA PHE A 109 13.79 -1.53 0.99
C PHE A 109 12.43 -2.07 0.56
N VAL A 110 11.39 -1.84 1.36
CA VAL A 110 9.99 -2.12 1.03
C VAL A 110 9.28 -0.80 0.76
N HIS A 111 8.65 -0.66 -0.40
CA HIS A 111 7.92 0.53 -0.80
C HIS A 111 6.51 0.18 -1.26
N TYR A 112 5.48 0.81 -0.67
CA TYR A 112 4.10 0.63 -1.11
C TYR A 112 3.78 1.57 -2.27
N SER A 113 3.29 1.00 -3.36
CA SER A 113 2.86 1.72 -4.56
C SER A 113 1.36 1.48 -4.85
N THR A 114 0.90 1.74 -6.06
CA THR A 114 -0.52 1.87 -6.38
C THR A 114 -0.87 1.33 -7.77
N ASP A 115 -2.13 0.95 -7.95
CA ASP A 115 -2.78 0.67 -9.23
C ASP A 115 -2.87 1.89 -10.17
N TYR A 116 -2.76 3.13 -9.63
CA TYR A 116 -2.79 4.37 -10.42
C TYR A 116 -1.60 4.54 -11.38
N VAL A 117 -0.65 3.63 -11.38
CA VAL A 117 0.42 3.56 -12.38
C VAL A 117 -0.07 3.02 -13.73
N PHE A 118 -1.28 2.47 -13.79
CA PHE A 118 -1.91 1.95 -15.02
C PHE A 118 -2.97 2.93 -15.55
N ALA A 119 -3.11 3.02 -16.88
CA ALA A 119 -3.97 3.98 -17.57
C ALA A 119 -5.15 3.34 -18.33
N ASP A 120 -5.83 2.35 -17.73
CA ASP A 120 -7.00 1.67 -18.31
C ASP A 120 -6.75 1.02 -19.68
N THR A 121 -5.55 0.56 -19.96
CA THR A 121 -5.16 -0.01 -21.25
C THR A 121 -5.75 -1.41 -21.51
N LYS A 122 -6.29 -2.06 -20.47
CA LYS A 122 -6.95 -3.38 -20.59
C LYS A 122 -8.11 -3.52 -19.60
N LYS A 123 -8.95 -4.54 -19.80
CA LYS A 123 -10.14 -4.84 -18.97
C LYS A 123 -9.96 -6.07 -18.04
N THR A 124 -8.80 -6.72 -18.09
CA THR A 124 -8.43 -7.84 -17.23
C THR A 124 -7.46 -7.37 -16.14
N ALA A 125 -7.16 -8.23 -15.17
CA ALA A 125 -6.18 -7.90 -14.14
C ALA A 125 -4.79 -7.62 -14.75
N TYR A 126 -4.13 -6.56 -14.28
CA TYR A 126 -2.77 -6.22 -14.65
C TYR A 126 -1.78 -7.23 -14.04
N LEU A 127 -0.76 -7.57 -14.81
CA LEU A 127 0.43 -8.30 -14.35
C LEU A 127 1.54 -7.29 -14.03
N GLU A 128 2.54 -7.69 -13.25
CA GLU A 128 3.69 -6.85 -12.93
C GLU A 128 4.53 -6.51 -14.17
N THR A 129 4.43 -7.31 -15.23
CA THR A 129 5.10 -7.13 -16.51
C THR A 129 4.31 -6.28 -17.52
N ASP A 130 3.08 -5.91 -17.20
CA ASP A 130 2.28 -5.04 -18.07
C ASP A 130 2.87 -3.62 -18.07
N VAL A 131 2.78 -2.97 -19.23
CA VAL A 131 3.27 -1.59 -19.41
C VAL A 131 2.45 -0.63 -18.56
N THR A 132 3.14 0.17 -17.76
CA THR A 132 2.55 1.28 -17.00
C THR A 132 2.28 2.49 -17.89
N GLY A 133 1.44 3.42 -17.44
CA GLY A 133 1.07 4.60 -18.23
C GLY A 133 0.12 4.28 -19.38
N PRO A 134 0.11 5.06 -20.49
CA PRO A 134 0.99 6.20 -20.79
C PRO A 134 0.87 7.35 -19.77
N VAL A 135 2.02 7.98 -19.49
CA VAL A 135 2.17 8.96 -18.39
C VAL A 135 1.22 10.15 -18.51
N ASP A 136 0.98 10.64 -19.72
CA ASP A 136 0.06 11.76 -19.99
C ASP A 136 -1.40 11.45 -19.61
N GLN A 137 -1.76 10.18 -19.53
CA GLN A 137 -3.11 9.73 -19.17
C GLN A 137 -3.28 9.46 -17.65
N LEU A 138 -2.21 9.46 -16.88
CA LEU A 138 -2.27 9.28 -15.43
C LEU A 138 -2.60 10.60 -14.72
N SER A 139 -3.23 10.51 -13.54
CA SER A 139 -3.31 11.62 -12.59
C SER A 139 -1.93 12.02 -12.07
N ILE A 140 -1.79 13.23 -11.51
CA ILE A 140 -0.52 13.66 -10.88
C ILE A 140 -0.08 12.69 -9.78
N TYR A 141 -1.02 12.17 -8.99
CA TYR A 141 -0.72 11.11 -8.01
C TYR A 141 -0.10 9.88 -8.69
N GLY A 142 -0.76 9.33 -9.72
CA GLY A 142 -0.25 8.18 -10.46
C GLY A 142 1.13 8.42 -11.07
N LYS A 143 1.31 9.58 -11.72
CA LYS A 143 2.61 10.01 -12.28
C LYS A 143 3.71 10.06 -11.22
N SER A 144 3.42 10.66 -10.07
CA SER A 144 4.41 10.82 -8.99
C SER A 144 4.79 9.46 -8.37
N LYS A 145 3.84 8.54 -8.21
CA LYS A 145 4.09 7.18 -7.72
C LYS A 145 4.89 6.35 -8.72
N LEU A 146 4.52 6.39 -10.01
CA LEU A 146 5.27 5.71 -11.08
C LEU A 146 6.72 6.21 -11.14
N ALA A 147 6.93 7.52 -11.12
CA ALA A 147 8.27 8.09 -11.10
C ALA A 147 9.09 7.68 -9.85
N GLY A 148 8.42 7.37 -8.74
CA GLY A 148 9.05 6.80 -7.54
C GLY A 148 9.51 5.36 -7.76
N GLU A 149 8.66 4.52 -8.38
CA GLU A 149 9.03 3.15 -8.75
C GLU A 149 10.25 3.12 -9.69
N GLU A 150 10.19 3.91 -10.77
CA GLU A 150 11.28 4.04 -11.74
C GLU A 150 12.60 4.49 -11.09
N ALA A 151 12.53 5.46 -10.17
CA ALA A 151 13.71 5.92 -9.44
C ALA A 151 14.32 4.86 -8.52
N ILE A 152 13.49 4.01 -7.88
CA ILE A 152 13.97 2.88 -7.07
C ILE A 152 14.67 1.85 -7.98
N GLU A 153 14.03 1.45 -9.08
CA GLU A 153 14.59 0.45 -10.00
C GLU A 153 15.90 0.95 -10.63
N GLU A 154 15.96 2.20 -11.09
CA GLU A 154 17.17 2.83 -11.62
C GLU A 154 18.34 2.74 -10.62
N ILE A 155 18.12 3.11 -9.37
CA ILE A 155 19.15 3.09 -8.32
C ILE A 155 19.70 1.68 -8.09
N PHE A 156 18.82 0.69 -7.96
CA PHE A 156 19.26 -0.69 -7.70
C PHE A 156 19.91 -1.33 -8.92
N ASN A 157 19.48 -1.01 -10.16
CA ASN A 157 20.11 -1.46 -11.39
C ASN A 157 21.54 -0.87 -11.55
N LEU A 158 21.69 0.44 -11.34
CA LEU A 158 23.01 1.10 -11.37
C LEU A 158 23.97 0.53 -10.31
N ALA A 159 23.43 0.19 -9.14
CA ALA A 159 24.19 -0.43 -8.09
C ALA A 159 24.69 -1.84 -8.47
N GLN A 160 23.96 -2.61 -9.27
CA GLN A 160 24.36 -3.92 -9.78
C GLN A 160 25.41 -3.80 -10.89
N ASP A 161 25.30 -2.82 -11.79
CA ASP A 161 26.17 -2.64 -12.97
C ASP A 161 27.55 -2.05 -12.63
N SER A 162 27.74 -1.48 -11.46
CA SER A 162 28.97 -0.75 -11.09
C SER A 162 30.25 -1.58 -10.97
N GLY A 163 30.21 -2.88 -11.29
CA GLY A 163 31.36 -3.73 -11.66
C GLY A 163 32.52 -3.88 -10.67
N HIS A 164 32.41 -3.40 -9.44
CA HIS A 164 33.46 -3.60 -8.43
C HIS A 164 33.47 -5.07 -7.97
N ALA A 165 34.61 -5.71 -7.99
CA ALA A 165 34.83 -7.13 -7.66
C ALA A 165 34.32 -7.55 -6.25
N SER A 166 33.91 -6.61 -5.41
CA SER A 166 33.25 -6.83 -4.11
C SER A 166 31.72 -7.00 -4.20
N TYR A 167 31.13 -6.92 -5.41
CA TYR A 167 29.67 -6.96 -5.60
C TYR A 167 29.04 -8.34 -5.49
N GLN A 168 29.82 -9.42 -5.59
CA GLN A 168 29.32 -10.79 -5.44
C GLN A 168 28.74 -11.08 -4.04
N ASP A 169 29.06 -10.23 -3.04
CA ASP A 169 28.56 -10.36 -1.67
C ASP A 169 27.56 -9.28 -1.26
N LYS A 170 27.14 -8.38 -2.16
CA LYS A 170 26.12 -7.38 -1.86
C LYS A 170 24.72 -7.93 -2.12
N PHE A 171 23.91 -8.04 -1.06
CA PHE A 171 22.55 -8.58 -1.08
C PHE A 171 21.51 -7.53 -0.70
N SER A 172 21.72 -6.25 -1.09
CA SER A 172 20.68 -5.23 -0.91
C SER A 172 19.54 -5.47 -1.89
N ARG A 173 18.31 -5.45 -1.38
CA ARG A 173 17.09 -5.80 -2.11
C ARG A 173 16.03 -4.73 -1.96
N TYR A 174 15.14 -4.65 -2.96
CA TYR A 174 13.97 -3.81 -2.90
C TYR A 174 12.71 -4.59 -3.27
N PHE A 175 11.59 -4.18 -2.68
CA PHE A 175 10.26 -4.69 -2.98
C PHE A 175 9.31 -3.52 -3.15
N ILE A 176 8.78 -3.36 -4.36
CA ILE A 176 7.72 -2.40 -4.65
C ILE A 176 6.40 -3.16 -4.63
N LEU A 177 5.53 -2.82 -3.67
CA LEU A 177 4.25 -3.48 -3.46
C LEU A 177 3.14 -2.60 -4.01
N ARG A 178 2.69 -2.84 -5.25
CA ARG A 178 1.53 -2.18 -5.83
C ARG A 178 0.26 -2.73 -5.20
N THR A 179 -0.61 -1.85 -4.74
CA THR A 179 -1.87 -2.21 -4.09
C THR A 179 -3.01 -1.29 -4.55
N SER A 180 -4.24 -1.61 -4.19
CA SER A 180 -5.43 -0.80 -4.50
C SER A 180 -6.39 -0.74 -3.32
N TRP A 181 -7.18 0.34 -3.24
CA TRP A 181 -8.35 0.51 -2.38
C TRP A 181 -8.08 0.14 -0.90
N VAL A 182 -6.98 0.66 -0.35
CA VAL A 182 -6.54 0.35 1.02
C VAL A 182 -7.53 0.88 2.04
N TYR A 183 -7.91 0.01 2.98
CA TYR A 183 -8.72 0.35 4.13
C TYR A 183 -8.10 -0.17 5.43
N GLY A 184 -8.41 0.49 6.55
CA GLY A 184 -7.90 0.14 7.86
C GLY A 184 -8.27 1.16 8.92
N ASP A 185 -7.43 1.34 9.95
CA ASP A 185 -7.71 2.31 11.00
C ASP A 185 -7.50 3.75 10.50
N GLY A 186 -8.55 4.55 10.63
CA GLY A 186 -8.66 5.92 10.13
C GLY A 186 -9.77 6.07 9.09
N GLY A 187 -9.82 7.21 8.41
CA GLY A 187 -10.80 7.50 7.37
C GLY A 187 -10.58 6.63 6.13
N ASN A 188 -11.62 5.94 5.67
CA ASN A 188 -11.61 5.14 4.44
C ASN A 188 -13.02 5.02 3.85
N PHE A 189 -13.12 4.44 2.65
CA PHE A 189 -14.38 4.30 1.95
C PHE A 189 -15.42 3.50 2.74
N ILE A 190 -15.05 2.36 3.33
CA ILE A 190 -15.98 1.49 4.08
C ILE A 190 -16.60 2.27 5.25
N ARG A 191 -15.77 2.91 6.08
CA ARG A 191 -16.28 3.72 7.22
C ARG A 191 -17.19 4.86 6.75
N THR A 192 -16.86 5.47 5.60
CA THR A 192 -17.69 6.52 5.01
C THR A 192 -19.05 5.96 4.58
N MET A 193 -19.09 4.80 3.94
CA MET A 193 -20.35 4.17 3.51
C MET A 193 -21.20 3.76 4.72
N LEU A 194 -20.61 3.15 5.75
CA LEU A 194 -21.33 2.78 6.97
C LEU A 194 -21.94 3.99 7.67
N ARG A 195 -21.18 5.08 7.83
CA ARG A 195 -21.71 6.33 8.42
C ARG A 195 -22.87 6.89 7.59
N LEU A 196 -22.71 6.99 6.26
CA LEU A 196 -23.74 7.50 5.38
C LEU A 196 -24.99 6.61 5.35
N ALA A 197 -24.82 5.30 5.51
CA ALA A 197 -25.91 4.35 5.60
C ALA A 197 -26.77 4.51 6.87
N GLY A 198 -26.23 5.05 7.94
CA GLY A 198 -26.99 5.44 9.14
C GLY A 198 -27.58 6.85 9.08
N GLU A 199 -27.25 7.66 8.07
CA GLU A 199 -27.67 9.07 7.97
C GLU A 199 -28.66 9.31 6.82
N ARG A 200 -28.81 8.37 5.86
CA ARG A 200 -29.53 8.57 4.60
C ARG A 200 -30.40 7.38 4.23
N ASP A 201 -31.51 7.62 3.56
CA ASP A 201 -32.40 6.58 3.04
C ASP A 201 -31.90 5.98 1.71
N GLN A 202 -31.03 6.68 1.01
CA GLN A 202 -30.50 6.26 -0.29
C GLN A 202 -29.06 6.71 -0.49
N LEU A 203 -28.24 5.83 -1.11
CA LEU A 203 -26.88 6.14 -1.53
C LEU A 203 -26.72 5.94 -3.03
N LYS A 204 -25.86 6.76 -3.65
CA LYS A 204 -25.42 6.59 -5.04
C LYS A 204 -23.94 6.28 -5.06
N VAL A 205 -23.55 5.15 -5.64
CA VAL A 205 -22.15 4.66 -5.59
C VAL A 205 -21.70 4.23 -6.98
N VAL A 206 -20.48 4.62 -7.35
CA VAL A 206 -19.88 4.29 -8.65
C VAL A 206 -19.76 2.78 -8.84
N ALA A 207 -20.24 2.26 -9.97
CA ALA A 207 -20.31 0.83 -10.26
C ALA A 207 -19.43 0.36 -11.43
N ASP A 208 -18.91 1.28 -12.22
CA ASP A 208 -18.10 1.01 -13.43
C ASP A 208 -16.59 1.13 -13.20
N GLN A 209 -16.14 1.43 -11.99
CA GLN A 209 -14.76 1.29 -11.55
C GLN A 209 -14.62 -0.02 -10.76
N VAL A 210 -13.67 -0.87 -11.19
CA VAL A 210 -13.48 -2.21 -10.61
C VAL A 210 -12.05 -2.39 -10.12
N GLY A 211 -11.91 -2.91 -8.91
CA GLY A 211 -10.62 -3.11 -8.25
C GLY A 211 -10.70 -4.14 -7.13
N VAL A 212 -9.72 -4.10 -6.25
CA VAL A 212 -9.62 -5.04 -5.13
C VAL A 212 -9.46 -4.27 -3.82
N PRO A 213 -10.46 -4.31 -2.92
CA PRO A 213 -10.29 -3.76 -1.58
C PRO A 213 -9.20 -4.51 -0.81
N THR A 214 -8.25 -3.79 -0.23
CA THR A 214 -7.07 -4.39 0.41
C THR A 214 -6.94 -3.90 1.85
N SER A 215 -6.92 -4.83 2.80
CA SER A 215 -6.73 -4.52 4.22
C SER A 215 -5.31 -4.01 4.48
N SER A 216 -5.19 -2.89 5.21
CA SER A 216 -3.89 -2.37 5.65
C SER A 216 -3.16 -3.34 6.61
N GLN A 217 -3.91 -4.12 7.40
CA GLN A 217 -3.36 -5.17 8.26
C GLN A 217 -2.67 -6.25 7.41
N TRP A 218 -3.34 -6.76 6.40
CA TRP A 218 -2.79 -7.76 5.49
C TRP A 218 -1.59 -7.21 4.69
N LEU A 219 -1.66 -5.95 4.22
CA LEU A 219 -0.54 -5.28 3.55
C LEU A 219 0.69 -5.14 4.46
N ALA A 220 0.49 -4.83 5.73
CA ALA A 220 1.57 -4.76 6.71
C ALA A 220 2.25 -6.14 6.89
N GLU A 221 1.45 -7.19 7.01
CA GLU A 221 1.94 -8.58 7.12
C GLU A 221 2.74 -8.97 5.87
N VAL A 222 2.22 -8.69 4.66
CA VAL A 222 2.93 -8.93 3.39
C VAL A 222 4.25 -8.16 3.35
N GLY A 223 4.26 -6.86 3.70
CA GLY A 223 5.47 -6.06 3.70
C GLY A 223 6.56 -6.59 4.63
N ILE A 224 6.17 -7.03 5.83
CA ILE A 224 7.09 -7.67 6.79
C ILE A 224 7.60 -9.01 6.25
N GLN A 225 6.74 -9.83 5.65
CA GLN A 225 7.13 -11.11 5.06
C GLN A 225 8.10 -10.90 3.89
N MET A 226 7.84 -9.94 3.01
CA MET A 226 8.76 -9.59 1.92
C MET A 226 10.11 -9.13 2.45
N ALA A 227 10.14 -8.24 3.46
CA ALA A 227 11.37 -7.82 4.11
C ALA A 227 12.13 -9.01 4.74
N GLY A 228 11.40 -9.95 5.35
CA GLY A 228 11.94 -11.17 5.96
C GLY A 228 12.23 -12.30 4.97
N SER A 229 11.96 -12.18 3.67
CA SER A 229 12.10 -13.24 2.68
C SER A 229 13.49 -13.27 2.01
N ARG A 230 13.76 -14.34 1.24
CA ARG A 230 14.88 -14.42 0.28
C ARG A 230 14.41 -14.25 -1.17
N VAL A 231 13.21 -13.73 -1.35
CA VAL A 231 12.60 -13.46 -2.64
C VAL A 231 13.43 -12.45 -3.44
N GLU A 232 13.42 -12.56 -4.75
CA GLU A 232 14.12 -11.63 -5.65
C GLU A 232 13.54 -10.22 -5.57
N SER A 233 14.41 -9.22 -5.74
CA SER A 233 14.01 -7.82 -5.86
C SER A 233 13.02 -7.60 -7.00
N GLY A 234 12.15 -6.62 -6.87
CA GLY A 234 11.26 -6.22 -7.94
C GLY A 234 9.88 -5.75 -7.49
N ILE A 235 9.00 -5.63 -8.48
CA ILE A 235 7.61 -5.21 -8.30
C ILE A 235 6.73 -6.44 -8.05
N TYR A 236 5.82 -6.31 -7.09
CA TYR A 236 4.82 -7.33 -6.73
C TYR A 236 3.46 -6.69 -6.53
N HIS A 237 2.41 -7.33 -7.03
CA HIS A 237 1.05 -6.87 -6.78
C HIS A 237 0.55 -7.45 -5.45
N ALA A 238 0.39 -6.58 -4.46
CA ALA A 238 -0.06 -6.92 -3.11
C ALA A 238 -1.55 -6.59 -2.96
N VAL A 239 -2.39 -7.49 -3.48
CA VAL A 239 -3.85 -7.45 -3.36
C VAL A 239 -4.37 -8.84 -2.98
N PRO A 240 -5.51 -8.94 -2.23
CA PRO A 240 -6.16 -10.22 -1.96
C PRO A 240 -6.80 -10.81 -3.20
N ASP A 241 -7.44 -11.99 -3.06
CA ASP A 241 -8.18 -12.62 -4.15
C ASP A 241 -9.54 -11.94 -4.37
N GLY A 242 -10.04 -12.06 -5.60
CA GLY A 242 -11.33 -11.54 -6.05
C GLY A 242 -11.24 -10.10 -6.58
N GLU A 243 -12.39 -9.56 -6.92
CA GLU A 243 -12.56 -8.20 -7.43
C GLU A 243 -13.98 -7.71 -7.15
N THR A 244 -14.18 -6.39 -7.12
CA THR A 244 -15.49 -5.78 -6.97
C THR A 244 -15.49 -4.34 -7.51
N SER A 245 -16.68 -3.74 -7.64
CA SER A 245 -16.82 -2.29 -7.86
C SER A 245 -16.92 -1.54 -6.52
N TRP A 246 -16.79 -0.20 -6.52
CA TRP A 246 -17.10 0.60 -5.34
C TRP A 246 -18.53 0.36 -4.85
N HIS A 247 -19.49 0.23 -5.78
CA HIS A 247 -20.86 -0.12 -5.46
C HIS A 247 -20.96 -1.49 -4.78
N GLY A 248 -20.34 -2.53 -5.36
CA GLY A 248 -20.33 -3.87 -4.78
C GLY A 248 -19.68 -3.91 -3.38
N LEU A 249 -18.59 -3.14 -3.18
CA LEU A 249 -17.96 -2.99 -1.87
C LEU A 249 -18.89 -2.32 -0.86
N ALA A 250 -19.60 -1.25 -1.27
CA ALA A 250 -20.55 -0.55 -0.40
C ALA A 250 -21.71 -1.47 0.02
N VAL A 251 -22.31 -2.18 -0.94
CA VAL A 251 -23.39 -3.15 -0.66
C VAL A 251 -22.92 -4.20 0.33
N PHE A 252 -21.80 -4.86 0.05
CA PHE A 252 -21.26 -5.92 0.90
C PHE A 252 -20.95 -5.44 2.33
N ALA A 253 -20.33 -4.27 2.47
CA ALA A 253 -19.98 -3.71 3.77
C ALA A 253 -21.23 -3.35 4.60
N ILE A 254 -22.26 -2.75 3.97
CA ILE A 254 -23.49 -2.34 4.63
C ILE A 254 -24.33 -3.56 5.04
N GLU A 255 -24.47 -4.58 4.19
CA GLU A 255 -25.14 -5.84 4.52
C GLU A 255 -24.44 -6.58 5.67
N THR A 256 -23.10 -6.57 5.66
CA THR A 256 -22.30 -7.15 6.76
C THR A 256 -22.55 -6.42 8.08
N ALA A 257 -22.57 -5.10 8.07
CA ALA A 257 -22.83 -4.28 9.26
C ALA A 257 -24.25 -4.51 9.81
N ALA A 258 -25.27 -4.51 8.92
CA ALA A 258 -26.64 -4.81 9.29
C ALA A 258 -26.78 -6.20 9.95
N SER A 259 -26.07 -7.19 9.39
CA SER A 259 -26.05 -8.57 9.94
C SER A 259 -25.32 -8.65 11.29
N ALA A 260 -24.41 -7.73 11.56
CA ALA A 260 -23.67 -7.63 12.83
C ALA A 260 -24.44 -6.84 13.93
N GLY A 261 -25.64 -6.32 13.62
CA GLY A 261 -26.51 -5.63 14.57
C GLY A 261 -26.32 -4.11 14.64
N GLU A 262 -25.61 -3.50 13.70
CA GLU A 262 -25.57 -2.04 13.55
C GLU A 262 -26.89 -1.54 12.98
N GLY A 263 -27.44 -0.46 13.55
CA GLY A 263 -28.63 0.20 13.06
C GLY A 263 -28.33 0.90 11.72
N VAL A 264 -28.56 0.19 10.61
CA VAL A 264 -28.39 0.72 9.25
C VAL A 264 -29.77 1.06 8.70
N GLU A 265 -30.02 2.33 8.33
CA GLU A 265 -31.31 2.76 7.76
C GLU A 265 -31.42 2.41 6.27
N VAL A 266 -30.30 2.46 5.53
CA VAL A 266 -30.28 2.13 4.10
C VAL A 266 -30.35 0.63 3.87
N LYS A 267 -31.35 0.18 3.13
CA LYS A 267 -31.40 -1.17 2.60
C LYS A 267 -30.52 -1.30 1.35
N SER A 268 -29.98 -2.49 1.08
CA SER A 268 -29.09 -2.74 -0.07
C SER A 268 -29.74 -2.33 -1.42
N GLU A 269 -31.05 -2.49 -1.59
CA GLU A 269 -31.82 -2.07 -2.76
C GLU A 269 -31.81 -0.53 -3.00
N ASN A 270 -31.53 0.25 -1.97
CA ASN A 270 -31.43 1.71 -2.01
C ASN A 270 -29.99 2.21 -2.21
N ILE A 271 -29.03 1.31 -2.39
CA ILE A 271 -27.67 1.65 -2.79
C ILE A 271 -27.63 1.58 -4.32
N LEU A 272 -27.83 2.73 -4.98
CA LEU A 272 -27.99 2.79 -6.41
C LEU A 272 -26.63 2.83 -7.12
N PRO A 273 -26.42 1.95 -8.13
CA PRO A 273 -25.22 2.03 -8.98
C PRO A 273 -25.31 3.24 -9.90
N ILE A 274 -24.22 3.99 -9.99
CA ILE A 274 -24.06 5.09 -10.96
C ILE A 274 -22.76 4.92 -11.75
N PRO A 275 -22.66 5.45 -12.98
CA PRO A 275 -21.38 5.53 -13.67
C PRO A 275 -20.47 6.60 -13.04
N ALA A 276 -19.15 6.46 -13.22
CA ALA A 276 -18.17 7.41 -12.70
C ALA A 276 -18.37 8.83 -13.27
N THR A 277 -18.94 8.96 -14.46
CA THR A 277 -19.28 10.24 -15.08
C THR A 277 -20.30 11.05 -14.30
N ASP A 278 -21.16 10.41 -13.50
CA ASP A 278 -22.15 11.06 -12.64
C ASP A 278 -21.57 11.52 -11.30
N TYR A 279 -20.30 11.19 -11.05
CA TYR A 279 -19.54 11.60 -9.85
C TYR A 279 -18.17 12.18 -10.25
N PRO A 280 -18.16 13.35 -10.91
CA PRO A 280 -16.92 13.94 -11.40
C PRO A 280 -15.99 14.35 -10.23
N LEU A 281 -14.71 14.01 -10.35
CA LEU A 281 -13.65 14.33 -9.40
C LEU A 281 -12.52 15.08 -10.12
N PRO A 282 -11.74 15.93 -9.42
CA PRO A 282 -10.64 16.69 -10.01
C PRO A 282 -9.59 15.82 -10.70
N ALA A 283 -9.15 14.76 -10.04
CA ALA A 283 -8.19 13.82 -10.60
C ALA A 283 -8.87 12.64 -11.30
N LYS A 284 -8.30 12.20 -12.41
CA LYS A 284 -8.75 10.99 -13.12
C LYS A 284 -8.55 9.76 -12.24
N ARG A 285 -9.60 8.91 -12.16
CA ARG A 285 -9.58 7.60 -11.47
C ARG A 285 -9.52 6.47 -12.51
N PRO A 286 -8.74 5.40 -12.26
CA PRO A 286 -8.79 4.22 -13.11
C PRO A 286 -10.17 3.56 -13.10
N TYR A 287 -10.65 3.13 -14.28
CA TYR A 287 -11.80 2.22 -14.38
C TYR A 287 -11.43 0.79 -14.04
N ASN A 288 -10.15 0.43 -14.27
CA ASN A 288 -9.61 -0.89 -14.02
C ASN A 288 -8.42 -0.84 -13.05
N SER A 289 -8.70 -1.14 -11.80
CA SER A 289 -7.71 -1.28 -10.71
C SER A 289 -7.44 -2.75 -10.35
N ARG A 290 -7.80 -3.70 -11.24
CA ARG A 290 -7.55 -5.12 -11.03
C ARG A 290 -6.08 -5.43 -11.20
N MET A 291 -5.51 -6.18 -10.28
CA MET A 291 -4.13 -6.65 -10.33
C MET A 291 -4.05 -8.14 -10.02
N SER A 292 -3.22 -8.87 -10.73
CA SER A 292 -2.94 -10.28 -10.45
C SER A 292 -1.93 -10.39 -9.31
N ASN A 293 -2.22 -11.19 -8.31
CA ASN A 293 -1.34 -11.48 -7.18
C ASN A 293 -0.53 -12.77 -7.34
N GLN A 294 -0.52 -13.38 -8.53
CA GLN A 294 0.09 -14.68 -8.75
C GLN A 294 1.60 -14.69 -8.50
N LYS A 295 2.32 -13.63 -8.90
CA LYS A 295 3.76 -13.49 -8.63
C LYS A 295 4.04 -13.45 -7.12
N LEU A 296 3.25 -12.70 -6.35
CA LEU A 296 3.38 -12.64 -4.90
C LEU A 296 3.07 -14.00 -4.26
N LYS A 297 2.04 -14.71 -4.72
CA LYS A 297 1.70 -16.06 -4.26
C LYS A 297 2.84 -17.05 -4.45
N LEU A 298 3.47 -17.04 -5.62
CA LEU A 298 4.61 -17.89 -5.93
C LEU A 298 5.82 -17.52 -5.05
N ALA A 299 6.12 -16.24 -4.91
CA ALA A 299 7.25 -15.74 -4.14
C ALA A 299 7.17 -16.12 -2.65
N LEU A 300 5.98 -16.11 -2.06
CA LEU A 300 5.77 -16.41 -0.64
C LEU A 300 5.25 -17.84 -0.39
N SER A 301 5.22 -18.71 -1.41
CA SER A 301 4.64 -20.06 -1.32
C SER A 301 5.31 -20.95 -0.27
N GLU A 302 6.61 -20.80 -0.06
CA GLU A 302 7.41 -21.59 0.87
C GLU A 302 7.40 -21.01 2.31
N MET A 303 6.85 -19.81 2.50
CA MET A 303 6.83 -19.17 3.80
C MET A 303 5.59 -19.59 4.61
N ALA A 304 5.75 -19.76 5.92
CA ALA A 304 4.64 -20.06 6.83
C ALA A 304 3.77 -18.80 7.07
N PHE A 305 3.06 -18.39 6.04
CA PHE A 305 2.13 -17.26 6.07
C PHE A 305 0.74 -17.78 6.39
N THR A 306 0.25 -17.55 7.60
CA THR A 306 -0.95 -18.20 8.17
C THR A 306 -2.25 -17.82 7.48
N ASN A 307 -2.34 -16.62 6.87
CA ASN A 307 -3.54 -16.14 6.18
C ASN A 307 -3.18 -15.70 4.75
N ARG A 308 -2.69 -16.64 3.95
CA ARG A 308 -1.89 -16.41 2.75
C ARG A 308 -2.51 -15.43 1.76
N TYR A 309 -3.76 -15.67 1.34
CA TYR A 309 -4.43 -14.87 0.30
C TYR A 309 -5.95 -14.97 0.49
N PRO A 310 -6.49 -14.34 1.54
CA PRO A 310 -7.93 -14.36 1.77
C PRO A 310 -8.64 -13.67 0.61
N HIS A 311 -9.87 -14.07 0.35
CA HIS A 311 -10.73 -13.32 -0.56
C HIS A 311 -11.02 -11.94 0.05
N TRP A 312 -11.16 -10.90 -0.78
CA TRP A 312 -11.42 -9.54 -0.29
C TRP A 312 -12.64 -9.45 0.64
N GLN A 313 -13.68 -10.28 0.39
CA GLN A 313 -14.88 -10.33 1.22
C GLN A 313 -14.58 -10.79 2.65
N GLU A 314 -13.74 -11.80 2.82
CA GLU A 314 -13.34 -12.28 4.15
C GLU A 314 -12.64 -11.19 4.96
N GLN A 315 -11.76 -10.42 4.31
CA GLN A 315 -11.07 -9.30 4.96
C GLN A 315 -12.03 -8.17 5.32
N VAL A 316 -12.94 -7.80 4.40
CA VAL A 316 -13.93 -6.74 4.64
C VAL A 316 -14.92 -7.15 5.72
N GLU A 317 -15.38 -8.40 5.69
CA GLU A 317 -16.31 -8.94 6.72
C GLU A 317 -15.66 -8.85 8.12
N ALA A 318 -14.43 -9.33 8.27
CA ALA A 318 -13.71 -9.26 9.54
C ALA A 318 -13.54 -7.80 10.01
N TYR A 319 -13.15 -6.90 9.11
CA TYR A 319 -12.97 -5.49 9.42
C TYR A 319 -14.27 -4.81 9.85
N VAL A 320 -15.37 -5.04 9.13
CA VAL A 320 -16.68 -4.44 9.45
C VAL A 320 -17.22 -4.95 10.79
N LYS A 321 -17.12 -6.26 11.06
CA LYS A 321 -17.54 -6.84 12.34
C LYS A 321 -16.76 -6.27 13.54
N ASP A 322 -15.43 -6.10 13.38
CA ASP A 322 -14.60 -5.48 14.42
C ASP A 322 -14.97 -4.01 14.64
N TYR A 323 -15.18 -3.26 13.56
CA TYR A 323 -15.61 -1.86 13.61
C TYR A 323 -16.94 -1.68 14.35
N VAL A 324 -17.97 -2.47 13.98
CA VAL A 324 -19.30 -2.46 14.64
C VAL A 324 -19.19 -2.82 16.10
N SER A 325 -18.45 -3.89 16.43
CA SER A 325 -18.25 -4.33 17.82
C SER A 325 -17.56 -3.28 18.69
N SER A 326 -16.69 -2.47 18.10
CA SER A 326 -15.98 -1.38 18.78
C SER A 326 -16.88 -0.15 18.99
N SER A 327 -17.76 0.14 18.03
CA SER A 327 -18.73 1.26 18.09
C SER A 327 -19.82 1.03 19.15
N LEU A 328 -20.22 -0.22 19.38
CA LEU A 328 -21.22 -0.59 20.39
C LEU A 328 -20.67 -0.52 21.84
N LYS A 329 -19.35 -0.42 22.02
CA LYS A 329 -18.69 -0.33 23.34
C LYS A 329 -18.33 1.10 23.75
N SER A 330 -18.42 2.06 22.83
CA SER A 330 -18.15 3.48 23.06
C SER A 330 -19.43 4.28 23.33
#